data_9b33fb1409c7feccb925b655a9e12ad0
#
_entry.id   9b33fb1409c7feccb925b655a9e12ad0
#
_cell.length_a   1.000
_cell.length_b   1.000
_cell.length_c   1.000
_cell.angle_alpha   90.00
_cell.angle_beta   90.00
_cell.angle_gamma   90.00
#
_symmetry.space_group_name_H-M   'P 1'
#
loop_
_entity.id
_entity.type
_entity.pdbx_description
1 polymer ?
#
loop_
_entity_poly.entity_id
_entity_poly.type
_entity_poly.pdbx_seq_one_letter_code
_entity_poly.pdbx_strand_id
1 'polypeptide(L)'
;MHACAGARARGCVMRVLLAPMLLGCTVSQDQEVDLGRRNAEQVEAQMPLVHDQVASSYVQALGVSIARTTERSDLQWRFRIVDSRAVNAFALPGGFIYVNRGLIERTETLDELAGALAHEVSHVALRHSVRQMEKQTNTGVAVELGCRLTDLCSSEVARAAIQIGGAALFARYSRHDEAEADSQAVQLVVNAGIDPNGIPALFKRLMEERRRSPAGIETFFASHPLEEDRIVATEREIAALAPSLPQGLRSDDPSYRAFKAHLASLPRAPEPEQLAP
;
A
#
# COMPACT_ATOMS: atom_id res chain seq x y z
N MET A 1 58.83 -42.44 53.93
CA MET A 1 58.35 -43.33 52.82
C MET A 1 56.88 -43.00 52.58
N HIS A 2 56.52 -42.88 51.37
CA HIS A 2 55.18 -42.65 50.74
C HIS A 2 54.79 -41.19 50.52
N ALA A 3 55.06 -40.81 49.29
CA ALA A 3 54.61 -39.63 48.67
C ALA A 3 53.09 -39.76 48.29
N CYS A 4 52.30 -38.75 48.53
CA CYS A 4 50.96 -38.61 47.95
C CYS A 4 50.95 -37.45 46.96
N ALA A 5 50.68 -37.78 45.70
CA ALA A 5 50.59 -36.86 44.58
C ALA A 5 49.28 -36.10 44.63
N GLY A 6 49.32 -34.75 44.54
CA GLY A 6 48.18 -33.88 44.43
C GLY A 6 47.65 -33.84 43.00
N ALA A 7 46.40 -34.23 42.79
CA ALA A 7 45.68 -34.03 41.55
C ALA A 7 45.06 -32.61 41.50
N ARG A 8 45.51 -31.80 40.52
CA ARG A 8 44.90 -30.48 40.21
C ARG A 8 43.66 -30.68 39.33
N ALA A 9 42.49 -30.42 39.88
CA ALA A 9 41.25 -30.31 39.13
C ALA A 9 41.29 -29.08 38.24
N ARG A 10 41.31 -29.27 36.91
CA ARG A 10 41.08 -28.20 35.92
C ARG A 10 39.61 -27.96 35.79
N GLY A 11 39.11 -26.85 36.37
CA GLY A 11 37.74 -26.36 36.17
C GLY A 11 37.52 -25.95 34.71
N CYS A 12 36.67 -26.69 34.02
CA CYS A 12 36.18 -26.34 32.69
C CYS A 12 35.13 -25.26 32.84
N VAL A 13 35.48 -23.98 32.58
CA VAL A 13 34.52 -22.88 32.53
C VAL A 13 33.80 -22.95 31.19
N MET A 14 32.61 -23.52 31.23
CA MET A 14 31.68 -23.53 30.08
C MET A 14 31.16 -22.10 29.85
N ARG A 15 31.77 -21.40 28.89
CA ARG A 15 31.24 -20.11 28.41
C ARG A 15 29.95 -20.37 27.65
N VAL A 16 28.82 -20.13 28.32
CA VAL A 16 27.52 -20.02 27.67
C VAL A 16 27.52 -18.73 26.85
N LEU A 17 27.71 -18.87 25.54
CA LEU A 17 27.48 -17.80 24.58
C LEU A 17 25.97 -17.56 24.51
N LEU A 18 25.46 -16.61 25.31
CA LEU A 18 24.15 -16.02 25.08
C LEU A 18 24.24 -15.26 23.76
N ALA A 19 23.78 -15.86 22.66
CA ALA A 19 23.48 -15.12 21.44
C ALA A 19 22.34 -14.14 21.76
N PRO A 20 22.51 -12.82 21.52
CA PRO A 20 21.39 -11.91 21.63
C PRO A 20 20.35 -12.31 20.57
N MET A 21 19.21 -12.87 21.00
CA MET A 21 18.02 -12.93 20.16
C MET A 21 17.62 -11.48 19.88
N LEU A 22 17.95 -11.00 18.70
CA LEU A 22 17.35 -9.80 18.12
C LEU A 22 15.89 -10.14 17.86
N LEU A 23 15.05 -9.96 18.86
CA LEU A 23 13.59 -9.89 18.70
C LEU A 23 13.32 -8.63 17.86
N GLY A 24 13.31 -8.78 16.54
CA GLY A 24 12.76 -7.76 15.66
C GLY A 24 11.32 -7.52 16.10
N CYS A 25 10.97 -6.27 16.41
CA CYS A 25 9.59 -5.89 16.70
C CYS A 25 8.78 -6.08 15.42
N THR A 26 8.11 -7.22 15.28
CA THR A 26 7.15 -7.46 14.20
C THR A 26 5.79 -6.92 14.62
N VAL A 27 5.17 -6.12 13.75
CA VAL A 27 3.83 -5.59 13.97
C VAL A 27 2.81 -6.71 13.80
N SER A 28 2.01 -7.01 14.82
CA SER A 28 0.92 -7.99 14.74
C SER A 28 -0.21 -7.47 13.84
N GLN A 29 -1.09 -8.37 13.39
CA GLN A 29 -2.25 -7.97 12.59
C GLN A 29 -3.17 -7.03 13.36
N ASP A 30 -3.42 -7.27 14.65
CA ASP A 30 -4.26 -6.41 15.47
C ASP A 30 -3.67 -5.00 15.62
N GLN A 31 -2.34 -4.90 15.80
CA GLN A 31 -1.63 -3.62 15.84
C GLN A 31 -1.71 -2.89 14.50
N GLU A 32 -1.58 -3.63 13.38
CA GLU A 32 -1.72 -3.10 12.04
C GLU A 32 -3.12 -2.53 11.80
N VAL A 33 -4.18 -3.29 12.14
CA VAL A 33 -5.58 -2.87 11.99
C VAL A 33 -5.88 -1.64 12.87
N ASP A 34 -5.38 -1.64 14.11
CA ASP A 34 -5.59 -0.52 15.04
C ASP A 34 -4.87 0.76 14.57
N LEU A 35 -3.67 0.62 14.02
CA LEU A 35 -2.96 1.73 13.38
C LEU A 35 -3.74 2.26 12.18
N GLY A 36 -4.19 1.36 11.29
CA GLY A 36 -4.97 1.74 10.11
C GLY A 36 -6.26 2.45 10.48
N ARG A 37 -6.96 1.98 11.50
CA ARG A 37 -8.19 2.62 11.97
C ARG A 37 -7.95 4.06 12.45
N ARG A 38 -6.92 4.30 13.29
CA ARG A 38 -6.58 5.66 13.74
C ARG A 38 -6.21 6.58 12.59
N ASN A 39 -5.48 6.06 11.61
CA ASN A 39 -5.12 6.83 10.42
C ASN A 39 -6.35 7.10 9.53
N ALA A 40 -7.25 6.15 9.39
CA ALA A 40 -8.50 6.30 8.69
C ALA A 40 -9.37 7.40 9.31
N GLU A 41 -9.49 7.45 10.64
CA GLU A 41 -10.19 8.51 11.37
C GLU A 41 -9.60 9.90 11.05
N GLN A 42 -8.28 10.02 10.96
CA GLN A 42 -7.61 11.28 10.60
C GLN A 42 -7.86 11.67 9.14
N VAL A 43 -7.76 10.70 8.21
CA VAL A 43 -8.04 10.94 6.79
C VAL A 43 -9.49 11.39 6.60
N GLU A 44 -10.44 10.70 7.23
CA GLU A 44 -11.87 10.99 7.11
C GLU A 44 -12.27 12.33 7.77
N ALA A 45 -11.49 12.81 8.75
CA ALA A 45 -11.67 14.14 9.36
C ALA A 45 -11.10 15.28 8.47
N GLN A 46 -10.14 14.99 7.60
CA GLN A 46 -9.42 16.02 6.82
C GLN A 46 -9.81 16.03 5.34
N MET A 47 -10.28 14.91 4.79
CA MET A 47 -10.63 14.77 3.38
C MET A 47 -12.14 14.71 3.18
N PRO A 48 -12.70 15.44 2.19
CA PRO A 48 -14.11 15.33 1.85
C PRO A 48 -14.37 13.93 1.26
N LEU A 49 -15.34 13.22 1.82
CA LEU A 49 -15.78 11.92 1.31
C LEU A 49 -17.08 12.05 0.52
N VAL A 50 -17.24 11.17 -0.46
CA VAL A 50 -18.53 10.98 -1.13
C VAL A 50 -19.44 10.15 -0.21
N HIS A 51 -20.49 10.78 0.35
CA HIS A 51 -21.44 10.13 1.26
C HIS A 51 -22.68 9.54 0.55
N ASP A 52 -22.64 9.47 -0.78
CA ASP A 52 -23.72 8.85 -1.55
C ASP A 52 -23.72 7.33 -1.39
N GLN A 53 -24.87 6.77 -1.03
CA GLN A 53 -25.01 5.34 -0.73
C GLN A 53 -24.78 4.47 -1.97
N VAL A 54 -25.24 4.91 -3.15
CA VAL A 54 -25.13 4.12 -4.39
C VAL A 54 -23.68 4.05 -4.82
N ALA A 55 -23.01 5.19 -4.88
CA ALA A 55 -21.59 5.25 -5.26
C ALA A 55 -20.69 4.50 -4.26
N SER A 56 -20.89 4.73 -2.95
CA SER A 56 -20.12 4.09 -1.89
C SER A 56 -20.31 2.58 -1.88
N SER A 57 -21.56 2.10 -2.06
CA SER A 57 -21.85 0.66 -2.10
C SER A 57 -21.22 -0.02 -3.31
N TYR A 58 -21.19 0.64 -4.47
CA TYR A 58 -20.56 0.10 -5.67
C TYR A 58 -19.06 -0.14 -5.46
N VAL A 59 -18.32 0.89 -5.03
CA VAL A 59 -16.89 0.78 -4.80
C VAL A 59 -16.56 -0.22 -3.68
N GLN A 60 -17.34 -0.21 -2.60
CA GLN A 60 -17.21 -1.19 -1.52
C GLN A 60 -17.41 -2.62 -2.03
N ALA A 61 -18.45 -2.88 -2.81
CA ALA A 61 -18.75 -4.23 -3.32
C ALA A 61 -17.66 -4.71 -4.28
N LEU A 62 -17.22 -3.85 -5.22
CA LEU A 62 -16.13 -4.16 -6.15
C LEU A 62 -14.83 -4.44 -5.41
N GLY A 63 -14.43 -3.55 -4.51
CA GLY A 63 -13.19 -3.72 -3.75
C GLY A 63 -13.20 -4.96 -2.87
N VAL A 64 -14.31 -5.25 -2.18
CA VAL A 64 -14.46 -6.48 -1.36
C VAL A 64 -14.42 -7.74 -2.23
N SER A 65 -15.00 -7.72 -3.44
CA SER A 65 -14.93 -8.87 -4.36
C SER A 65 -13.50 -9.23 -4.74
N ILE A 66 -12.64 -8.23 -4.89
CA ILE A 66 -11.20 -8.37 -5.16
C ILE A 66 -10.46 -8.81 -3.89
N ALA A 67 -10.68 -8.11 -2.78
CA ALA A 67 -9.96 -8.34 -1.52
C ALA A 67 -10.20 -9.73 -0.92
N ARG A 68 -11.38 -10.32 -1.15
CA ARG A 68 -11.70 -11.69 -0.73
C ARG A 68 -10.88 -12.76 -1.42
N THR A 69 -10.21 -12.44 -2.52
CA THR A 69 -9.33 -13.38 -3.23
C THR A 69 -7.90 -13.39 -2.66
N THR A 70 -7.59 -12.51 -1.68
CA THR A 70 -6.30 -12.46 -0.99
C THR A 70 -6.22 -13.49 0.13
N GLU A 71 -5.01 -13.80 0.57
CA GLU A 71 -4.76 -14.61 1.78
C GLU A 71 -5.19 -13.89 3.07
N ARG A 72 -5.46 -12.58 3.00
CA ARG A 72 -5.94 -11.75 4.11
C ARG A 72 -7.43 -11.42 4.00
N SER A 73 -8.22 -12.37 3.53
CA SER A 73 -9.67 -12.24 3.38
C SER A 73 -10.43 -12.07 4.71
N ASP A 74 -9.78 -12.34 5.84
CA ASP A 74 -10.27 -12.14 7.22
C ASP A 74 -10.26 -10.68 7.66
N LEU A 75 -9.53 -9.78 6.97
CA LEU A 75 -9.56 -8.35 7.26
C LEU A 75 -10.94 -7.76 6.95
N GLN A 76 -11.31 -6.75 7.74
CA GLN A 76 -12.49 -5.93 7.46
C GLN A 76 -12.15 -4.86 6.41
N TRP A 77 -12.17 -5.24 5.14
CA TRP A 77 -11.87 -4.36 4.04
C TRP A 77 -12.89 -3.24 3.90
N ARG A 78 -12.41 -2.01 3.84
CA ARG A 78 -13.20 -0.79 3.73
C ARG A 78 -12.71 0.07 2.58
N PHE A 79 -13.60 0.36 1.65
CA PHE A 79 -13.33 1.19 0.48
C PHE A 79 -14.13 2.47 0.57
N ARG A 80 -13.49 3.62 0.37
CA ARG A 80 -14.10 4.95 0.42
C ARG A 80 -13.74 5.75 -0.82
N ILE A 81 -14.66 6.62 -1.24
CA ILE A 81 -14.41 7.57 -2.32
C ILE A 81 -14.09 8.92 -1.68
N VAL A 82 -12.91 9.45 -1.99
CA VAL A 82 -12.55 10.83 -1.64
C VAL A 82 -13.05 11.75 -2.74
N ASP A 83 -13.82 12.79 -2.39
CA ASP A 83 -14.34 13.76 -3.35
C ASP A 83 -13.27 14.79 -3.74
N SER A 84 -12.24 14.33 -4.41
CA SER A 84 -11.10 15.11 -4.89
C SER A 84 -10.94 14.92 -6.39
N ARG A 85 -10.54 16.00 -7.09
CA ARG A 85 -10.21 15.96 -8.53
C ARG A 85 -8.84 15.37 -8.81
N ALA A 86 -7.98 15.32 -7.80
CA ALA A 86 -6.67 14.72 -7.94
C ALA A 86 -6.78 13.25 -8.32
N VAL A 87 -5.97 12.81 -9.26
CA VAL A 87 -5.85 11.39 -9.60
C VAL A 87 -5.04 10.72 -8.50
N ASN A 88 -5.70 9.89 -7.70
CA ASN A 88 -5.03 9.13 -6.66
C ASN A 88 -5.89 7.97 -6.15
N ALA A 89 -5.23 6.94 -5.65
CA ALA A 89 -5.76 5.96 -4.72
C ALA A 89 -4.68 5.69 -3.69
N PHE A 90 -5.05 5.25 -2.51
CA PHE A 90 -4.08 4.90 -1.47
C PHE A 90 -4.68 3.94 -0.46
N ALA A 91 -3.82 3.13 0.12
CA ALA A 91 -4.15 2.16 1.14
C ALA A 91 -3.50 2.51 2.48
N LEU A 92 -4.25 2.33 3.55
CA LEU A 92 -3.73 2.33 4.92
C LEU A 92 -3.62 0.89 5.43
N PRO A 93 -2.75 0.62 6.40
CA PRO A 93 -2.65 -0.70 7.01
C PRO A 93 -4.01 -1.23 7.48
N GLY A 94 -4.18 -2.56 7.46
CA GLY A 94 -5.38 -3.19 8.04
C GLY A 94 -6.65 -3.15 7.18
N GLY A 95 -6.55 -2.79 5.88
CA GLY A 95 -7.66 -2.95 4.94
C GLY A 95 -8.50 -1.70 4.65
N PHE A 96 -7.98 -0.52 4.92
CA PHE A 96 -8.64 0.75 4.59
C PHE A 96 -8.09 1.29 3.26
N ILE A 97 -8.95 1.41 2.25
CA ILE A 97 -8.59 1.85 0.91
C ILE A 97 -9.43 3.04 0.50
N TYR A 98 -8.78 4.02 -0.05
CA TYR A 98 -9.35 5.27 -0.54
C TYR A 98 -9.07 5.42 -2.02
N VAL A 99 -10.08 5.80 -2.79
CA VAL A 99 -9.94 6.14 -4.20
C VAL A 99 -10.53 7.51 -4.46
N ASN A 100 -9.77 8.38 -5.09
CA ASN A 100 -10.24 9.70 -5.43
C ASN A 100 -11.23 9.64 -6.59
N ARG A 101 -12.28 10.47 -6.51
CA ARG A 101 -13.23 10.67 -7.60
C ARG A 101 -12.52 10.99 -8.92
N GLY A 102 -11.43 11.78 -8.86
CA GLY A 102 -10.62 12.11 -10.02
C GLY A 102 -9.99 10.91 -10.72
N LEU A 103 -9.59 9.85 -9.99
CA LEU A 103 -9.12 8.61 -10.59
C LEU A 103 -10.29 7.83 -11.22
N ILE A 104 -11.41 7.69 -10.51
CA ILE A 104 -12.61 7.00 -11.02
C ILE A 104 -13.09 7.64 -12.34
N GLU A 105 -13.07 8.97 -12.43
CA GLU A 105 -13.50 9.69 -13.63
C GLU A 105 -12.61 9.39 -14.84
N ARG A 106 -11.35 9.02 -14.63
CA ARG A 106 -10.40 8.69 -15.67
C ARG A 106 -10.44 7.24 -16.10
N THR A 107 -10.99 6.35 -15.31
CA THR A 107 -11.21 4.97 -15.74
C THR A 107 -12.37 4.92 -16.73
N GLU A 108 -12.24 4.18 -17.82
CA GLU A 108 -13.29 4.05 -18.84
C GLU A 108 -14.11 2.79 -18.66
N THR A 109 -13.48 1.73 -18.15
CA THR A 109 -14.05 0.40 -18.00
C THR A 109 -13.95 -0.11 -16.56
N LEU A 110 -14.75 -1.13 -16.25
CA LEU A 110 -14.75 -1.80 -14.95
C LEU A 110 -13.35 -2.31 -14.56
N ASP A 111 -12.68 -2.95 -15.50
CA ASP A 111 -11.38 -3.59 -15.30
C ASP A 111 -10.27 -2.57 -14.98
N GLU A 112 -10.34 -1.37 -15.52
CA GLU A 112 -9.42 -0.27 -15.18
C GLU A 112 -9.58 0.15 -13.70
N LEU A 113 -10.82 0.34 -13.23
CA LEU A 113 -11.07 0.66 -11.81
C LEU A 113 -10.71 -0.52 -10.91
N ALA A 114 -11.06 -1.72 -11.32
CA ALA A 114 -10.72 -2.93 -10.57
C ALA A 114 -9.21 -3.12 -10.45
N GLY A 115 -8.46 -2.84 -11.53
CA GLY A 115 -7.00 -2.86 -11.52
C GLY A 115 -6.40 -1.90 -10.52
N ALA A 116 -6.88 -0.65 -10.47
CA ALA A 116 -6.43 0.33 -9.48
C ALA A 116 -6.72 -0.14 -8.05
N LEU A 117 -7.94 -0.63 -7.79
CA LEU A 117 -8.31 -1.14 -6.46
C LEU A 117 -7.50 -2.39 -6.07
N ALA A 118 -7.24 -3.29 -7.03
CA ALA A 118 -6.45 -4.49 -6.80
C ALA A 118 -5.00 -4.15 -6.45
N HIS A 119 -4.43 -3.12 -7.06
CA HIS A 119 -3.10 -2.62 -6.73
C HIS A 119 -3.03 -2.15 -5.27
N GLU A 120 -4.01 -1.36 -4.81
CA GLU A 120 -4.09 -0.92 -3.41
C GLU A 120 -4.33 -2.09 -2.44
N VAL A 121 -5.21 -3.03 -2.82
CA VAL A 121 -5.42 -4.27 -2.06
C VAL A 121 -4.11 -5.05 -1.92
N SER A 122 -3.31 -5.12 -2.98
CA SER A 122 -2.02 -5.80 -2.98
C SER A 122 -1.04 -5.17 -1.98
N HIS A 123 -0.97 -3.84 -1.90
CA HIS A 123 -0.13 -3.16 -0.91
C HIS A 123 -0.49 -3.55 0.52
N VAL A 124 -1.78 -3.68 0.84
CA VAL A 124 -2.23 -4.13 2.16
C VAL A 124 -1.97 -5.62 2.36
N ALA A 125 -2.30 -6.46 1.38
CA ALA A 125 -2.15 -7.91 1.47
C ALA A 125 -0.67 -8.30 1.66
N LEU A 126 0.24 -7.66 0.95
CA LEU A 126 1.69 -7.83 1.06
C LEU A 126 2.31 -7.05 2.23
N ARG A 127 1.51 -6.28 2.97
CA ARG A 127 1.95 -5.49 4.13
C ARG A 127 3.07 -4.49 3.82
N HIS A 128 3.07 -3.87 2.63
CA HIS A 128 4.14 -2.99 2.19
C HIS A 128 4.37 -1.83 3.15
N SER A 129 3.30 -1.15 3.59
CA SER A 129 3.39 -0.04 4.57
C SER A 129 3.97 -0.52 5.90
N VAL A 130 3.56 -1.69 6.39
CA VAL A 130 4.05 -2.26 7.66
C VAL A 130 5.52 -2.63 7.53
N ARG A 131 5.92 -3.33 6.45
CA ARG A 131 7.32 -3.67 6.18
C ARG A 131 8.22 -2.43 6.12
N GLN A 132 7.71 -1.35 5.53
CA GLN A 132 8.44 -0.07 5.47
C GLN A 132 8.60 0.57 6.86
N MET A 133 7.54 0.56 7.68
CA MET A 133 7.60 1.04 9.07
C MET A 133 8.56 0.21 9.92
N GLU A 134 8.52 -1.12 9.80
CA GLU A 134 9.45 -2.02 10.51
C GLU A 134 10.91 -1.75 10.12
N LYS A 135 11.19 -1.55 8.83
CA LYS A 135 12.52 -1.17 8.35
C LYS A 135 12.98 0.17 8.94
N GLN A 136 12.11 1.17 8.97
CA GLN A 136 12.42 2.49 9.52
C GLN A 136 12.64 2.43 11.04
N THR A 137 11.80 1.68 11.76
CA THR A 137 11.91 1.49 13.22
C THR A 137 13.20 0.75 13.57
N ASN A 138 13.52 -0.33 12.86
CA ASN A 138 14.76 -1.08 13.08
C ASN A 138 16.00 -0.24 12.77
N THR A 139 15.94 0.58 11.73
CA THR A 139 17.02 1.54 11.40
C THR A 139 17.11 2.62 12.47
N GLY A 140 15.99 3.16 12.92
CA GLY A 140 15.94 4.16 13.99
C GLY A 140 16.48 3.64 15.31
N VAL A 141 16.12 2.42 15.71
CA VAL A 141 16.65 1.76 16.92
C VAL A 141 18.16 1.49 16.79
N ALA A 142 18.63 1.05 15.62
CA ALA A 142 20.06 0.85 15.40
C ALA A 142 20.84 2.17 15.44
N VAL A 143 20.28 3.25 14.89
CA VAL A 143 20.86 4.60 14.97
C VAL A 143 20.85 5.10 16.42
N GLU A 144 19.74 4.97 17.15
CA GLU A 144 19.65 5.39 18.54
C GLU A 144 20.65 4.62 19.44
N LEU A 145 20.78 3.32 19.24
CA LEU A 145 21.76 2.51 19.97
C LEU A 145 23.19 2.93 19.62
N GLY A 146 23.48 3.17 18.36
CA GLY A 146 24.77 3.72 17.90
C GLY A 146 25.04 5.10 18.51
N CYS A 147 24.03 5.97 18.58
CA CYS A 147 24.11 7.29 19.19
C CYS A 147 24.43 7.23 20.69
N ARG A 148 23.81 6.29 21.41
CA ARG A 148 24.07 6.10 22.86
C ARG A 148 25.46 5.55 23.15
N LEU A 149 26.05 4.81 22.21
CA LEU A 149 27.36 4.20 22.35
C LEU A 149 28.52 5.10 21.89
N THR A 150 28.28 6.12 21.09
CA THR A 150 29.33 6.85 20.38
C THR A 150 29.32 8.39 20.55
N ASP A 151 28.42 8.98 21.34
CA ASP A 151 28.27 10.45 21.50
C ASP A 151 28.14 11.27 20.18
N LEU A 152 28.02 10.59 19.03
CA LEU A 152 28.01 11.17 17.69
C LEU A 152 26.70 11.88 17.31
N CYS A 153 25.65 11.74 18.14
CA CYS A 153 24.31 12.22 17.80
C CYS A 153 23.84 13.44 18.58
N SER A 154 24.74 14.34 18.92
CA SER A 154 24.37 15.63 19.53
C SER A 154 23.76 16.64 18.54
N SER A 155 23.56 16.26 17.25
CA SER A 155 23.08 17.15 16.22
C SER A 155 21.55 17.12 16.03
N GLU A 156 20.96 18.28 15.69
CA GLU A 156 19.54 18.47 15.38
C GLU A 156 19.01 17.58 14.26
N VAL A 157 19.89 17.09 13.37
CA VAL A 157 19.56 16.19 12.25
C VAL A 157 19.02 14.84 12.74
N ALA A 158 19.53 14.30 13.85
CA ALA A 158 19.04 13.06 14.43
C ALA A 158 17.63 13.20 15.05
N ARG A 159 17.28 14.40 15.57
CA ARG A 159 15.95 14.68 16.10
C ARG A 159 14.90 14.87 15.00
N ALA A 160 15.29 15.45 13.86
CA ALA A 160 14.43 15.61 12.70
C ALA A 160 14.01 14.25 12.08
N ALA A 161 14.89 13.25 12.09
CA ALA A 161 14.59 11.91 11.59
C ALA A 161 13.51 11.19 12.43
N ILE A 162 13.36 11.50 13.72
CA ILE A 162 12.36 10.88 14.61
C ILE A 162 10.97 11.52 14.42
N GLN A 163 10.89 12.78 14.00
CA GLN A 163 9.62 13.47 13.75
C GLN A 163 8.92 13.07 12.44
N ILE A 164 9.58 12.31 11.57
CA ILE A 164 9.05 11.88 10.24
C ILE A 164 8.01 10.75 10.36
N GLY A 165 7.73 10.22 11.55
CA GLY A 165 6.75 9.15 11.76
C GLY A 165 5.33 9.44 11.24
N GLY A 166 4.94 10.73 11.06
CA GLY A 166 3.65 11.11 10.47
C GLY A 166 3.65 11.16 8.94
N ALA A 167 4.82 11.36 8.31
CA ALA A 167 4.94 11.40 6.84
C ALA A 167 5.00 9.99 6.21
N ALA A 168 5.17 8.94 7.01
CA ALA A 168 5.27 7.56 6.52
C ALA A 168 3.96 7.01 5.94
N LEU A 169 2.82 7.66 6.22
CA LEU A 169 1.51 7.28 5.70
C LEU A 169 1.36 7.51 4.19
N PHE A 170 2.17 8.41 3.62
CA PHE A 170 2.21 8.71 2.18
C PHE A 170 3.61 8.43 1.62
N ALA A 171 4.33 7.50 2.24
CA ALA A 171 5.67 7.16 1.79
C ALA A 171 5.62 6.51 0.41
N ARG A 172 6.53 6.97 -0.45
CA ARG A 172 6.75 6.39 -1.75
C ARG A 172 7.19 4.93 -1.61
N TYR A 173 6.48 4.03 -2.22
CA TYR A 173 6.86 2.63 -2.28
C TYR A 173 8.12 2.43 -3.13
N SER A 174 8.89 1.40 -2.82
CA SER A 174 10.05 1.05 -3.63
C SER A 174 9.59 0.45 -4.98
N ARG A 175 10.45 0.50 -6.00
CA ARG A 175 10.17 -0.18 -7.29
C ARG A 175 9.86 -1.67 -7.13
N HIS A 176 10.45 -2.30 -6.13
CA HIS A 176 10.19 -3.70 -5.82
C HIS A 176 8.79 -3.90 -5.25
N ASP A 177 8.37 -3.06 -4.28
CA ASP A 177 7.02 -3.12 -3.70
C ASP A 177 5.95 -2.85 -4.78
N GLU A 178 6.23 -1.92 -5.70
CA GLU A 178 5.33 -1.64 -6.84
C GLU A 178 5.20 -2.84 -7.80
N ALA A 179 6.33 -3.48 -8.13
CA ALA A 179 6.32 -4.66 -8.99
C ALA A 179 5.60 -5.86 -8.33
N GLU A 180 5.78 -6.07 -7.01
CA GLU A 180 5.03 -7.07 -6.26
C GLU A 180 3.52 -6.76 -6.26
N ALA A 181 3.15 -5.48 -6.07
CA ALA A 181 1.76 -5.05 -6.08
C ALA A 181 1.11 -5.21 -7.46
N ASP A 182 1.81 -4.87 -8.55
CA ASP A 182 1.33 -5.07 -9.91
C ASP A 182 1.08 -6.54 -10.23
N SER A 183 2.06 -7.41 -9.93
CA SER A 183 1.94 -8.85 -10.18
C SER A 183 0.79 -9.46 -9.37
N GLN A 184 0.67 -9.10 -8.10
CA GLN A 184 -0.45 -9.59 -7.29
C GLN A 184 -1.79 -9.04 -7.78
N ALA A 185 -1.86 -7.77 -8.21
CA ALA A 185 -3.08 -7.18 -8.74
C ALA A 185 -3.62 -7.95 -9.96
N VAL A 186 -2.74 -8.40 -10.87
CA VAL A 186 -3.12 -9.26 -12.01
C VAL A 186 -3.82 -10.53 -11.51
N GLN A 187 -3.27 -11.21 -10.52
CA GLN A 187 -3.86 -12.43 -9.96
C GLN A 187 -5.21 -12.15 -9.28
N LEU A 188 -5.30 -11.06 -8.53
CA LEU A 188 -6.51 -10.69 -7.78
C LEU A 188 -7.69 -10.37 -8.70
N VAL A 189 -7.47 -9.59 -9.77
CA VAL A 189 -8.55 -9.28 -10.72
C VAL A 189 -9.02 -10.52 -11.48
N VAL A 190 -8.10 -11.40 -11.90
CA VAL A 190 -8.44 -12.67 -12.54
C VAL A 190 -9.27 -13.55 -11.61
N ASN A 191 -8.87 -13.69 -10.36
CA ASN A 191 -9.60 -14.47 -9.35
C ASN A 191 -10.97 -13.87 -9.04
N ALA A 192 -11.15 -12.56 -9.20
CA ALA A 192 -12.43 -11.86 -9.10
C ALA A 192 -13.29 -11.94 -10.39
N GLY A 193 -12.82 -12.64 -11.43
CA GLY A 193 -13.50 -12.78 -12.71
C GLY A 193 -13.45 -11.51 -13.58
N ILE A 194 -12.41 -10.70 -13.43
CA ILE A 194 -12.21 -9.43 -14.15
C ILE A 194 -10.99 -9.54 -15.05
N ASP A 195 -11.04 -8.86 -16.21
CA ASP A 195 -9.96 -8.87 -17.18
C ASP A 195 -8.73 -8.12 -16.66
N PRO A 196 -7.54 -8.74 -16.59
CA PRO A 196 -6.33 -8.08 -16.11
C PRO A 196 -5.81 -6.99 -17.06
N ASN A 197 -6.24 -6.95 -18.31
CA ASN A 197 -5.79 -5.95 -19.30
C ASN A 197 -6.19 -4.52 -18.93
N GLY A 198 -7.16 -4.33 -18.04
CA GLY A 198 -7.51 -3.02 -17.50
C GLY A 198 -6.35 -2.35 -16.75
N ILE A 199 -5.45 -3.12 -16.11
CA ILE A 199 -4.30 -2.56 -15.36
C ILE A 199 -3.35 -1.79 -16.30
N PRO A 200 -2.75 -2.41 -17.33
CA PRO A 200 -1.86 -1.68 -18.22
C PRO A 200 -2.61 -0.64 -19.07
N ALA A 201 -3.91 -0.82 -19.35
CA ALA A 201 -4.72 0.18 -20.05
C ALA A 201 -4.83 1.49 -19.24
N LEU A 202 -5.16 1.39 -17.96
CA LEU A 202 -5.19 2.55 -17.06
C LEU A 202 -3.81 3.21 -16.96
N PHE A 203 -2.74 2.44 -16.77
CA PHE A 203 -1.39 2.97 -16.67
C PHE A 203 -0.98 3.77 -17.91
N LYS A 204 -1.24 3.25 -19.10
CA LYS A 204 -0.98 3.96 -20.36
C LYS A 204 -1.74 5.27 -20.44
N ARG A 205 -3.02 5.27 -20.06
CA ARG A 205 -3.87 6.45 -20.05
C ARG A 205 -3.32 7.52 -19.08
N LEU A 206 -2.97 7.13 -17.85
CA LEU A 206 -2.42 8.04 -16.87
C LEU A 206 -1.07 8.62 -17.32
N MET A 207 -0.21 7.81 -17.93
CA MET A 207 1.07 8.28 -18.52
C MET A 207 0.85 9.27 -19.65
N GLU A 208 -0.13 9.04 -20.51
CA GLU A 208 -0.48 9.94 -21.60
C GLU A 208 -1.06 11.27 -21.08
N GLU A 209 -1.95 11.20 -20.08
CA GLU A 209 -2.49 12.40 -19.44
C GLU A 209 -1.38 13.21 -18.76
N ARG A 210 -0.44 12.56 -18.05
CA ARG A 210 0.70 13.23 -17.44
C ARG A 210 1.53 14.03 -18.43
N ARG A 211 1.74 13.47 -19.64
CA ARG A 211 2.49 14.17 -20.71
C ARG A 211 1.74 15.41 -21.22
N ARG A 212 0.41 15.40 -21.22
CA ARG A 212 -0.43 16.49 -21.73
C ARG A 212 -0.75 17.53 -20.67
N SER A 213 -1.04 17.10 -19.45
CA SER A 213 -1.48 17.93 -18.33
C SER A 213 -1.03 17.35 -17.01
N PRO A 214 0.15 17.73 -16.50
CA PRO A 214 0.69 17.18 -15.24
C PRO A 214 -0.16 17.52 -14.01
N ALA A 215 -0.87 18.65 -14.02
CA ALA A 215 -1.62 19.13 -12.87
C ALA A 215 -2.72 18.12 -12.42
N GLY A 216 -2.71 17.78 -11.15
CA GLY A 216 -3.69 16.87 -10.55
C GLY A 216 -3.36 15.38 -10.65
N ILE A 217 -2.37 14.97 -11.45
CA ILE A 217 -1.94 13.58 -11.58
C ILE A 217 -0.61 13.30 -10.87
N GLU A 218 0.14 14.35 -10.53
CA GLU A 218 1.45 14.24 -9.87
C GLU A 218 1.39 13.51 -8.53
N THR A 219 0.28 13.64 -7.79
CA THR A 219 0.09 12.97 -6.50
C THR A 219 0.16 11.44 -6.65
N PHE A 220 -0.47 10.90 -7.71
CA PHE A 220 -0.42 9.46 -8.01
C PHE A 220 1.01 9.00 -8.30
N PHE A 221 1.73 9.75 -9.15
CA PHE A 221 3.10 9.40 -9.51
C PHE A 221 4.11 9.64 -8.38
N ALA A 222 3.76 10.47 -7.40
CA ALA A 222 4.59 10.69 -6.22
C ALA A 222 4.56 9.48 -5.26
N SER A 223 3.38 8.89 -5.05
CA SER A 223 3.21 7.69 -4.21
C SER A 223 3.54 6.39 -4.94
N HIS A 224 3.13 6.30 -6.22
CA HIS A 224 3.30 5.13 -7.08
C HIS A 224 4.12 5.51 -8.32
N PRO A 225 5.45 5.41 -8.27
CA PRO A 225 6.28 5.71 -9.43
C PRO A 225 5.94 4.78 -10.59
N LEU A 226 5.19 5.32 -11.55
CA LEU A 226 4.83 4.60 -12.76
C LEU A 226 5.89 4.87 -13.83
N GLU A 227 6.55 3.82 -14.25
CA GLU A 227 7.53 3.82 -15.33
C GLU A 227 7.04 2.94 -16.48
N GLU A 228 7.49 3.20 -17.69
CA GLU A 228 7.10 2.40 -18.87
C GLU A 228 7.43 0.91 -18.66
N ASP A 229 8.51 0.62 -17.93
CA ASP A 229 8.92 -0.75 -17.62
C ASP A 229 7.86 -1.52 -16.82
N ARG A 230 7.09 -0.87 -15.94
CA ARG A 230 5.99 -1.51 -15.19
C ARG A 230 4.86 -1.93 -16.13
N ILE A 231 4.50 -1.07 -17.09
CA ILE A 231 3.49 -1.40 -18.11
C ILE A 231 3.91 -2.64 -18.91
N VAL A 232 5.15 -2.64 -19.41
CA VAL A 232 5.70 -3.75 -20.19
C VAL A 232 5.79 -5.03 -19.36
N ALA A 233 6.17 -4.94 -18.09
CA ALA A 233 6.24 -6.09 -17.20
C ALA A 233 4.85 -6.70 -16.95
N THR A 234 3.85 -5.87 -16.65
CA THR A 234 2.46 -6.29 -16.45
C THR A 234 1.87 -6.94 -17.71
N GLU A 235 2.07 -6.33 -18.89
CA GLU A 235 1.62 -6.91 -20.16
C GLU A 235 2.26 -8.26 -20.46
N ARG A 236 3.55 -8.40 -20.15
CA ARG A 236 4.29 -9.66 -20.33
C ARG A 236 3.79 -10.75 -19.39
N GLU A 237 3.47 -10.39 -18.13
CA GLU A 237 2.88 -11.31 -17.16
C GLU A 237 1.50 -11.77 -17.62
N ILE A 238 0.62 -10.86 -18.03
CA ILE A 238 -0.71 -11.19 -18.57
C ILE A 238 -0.60 -12.10 -19.79
N ALA A 239 0.31 -11.80 -20.72
CA ALA A 239 0.54 -12.64 -21.90
C ALA A 239 1.02 -14.05 -21.53
N ALA A 240 1.85 -14.19 -20.49
CA ALA A 240 2.28 -15.50 -19.99
C ALA A 240 1.14 -16.29 -19.35
N LEU A 241 0.18 -15.62 -18.72
CA LEU A 241 -1.01 -16.24 -18.14
C LEU A 241 -2.11 -16.55 -19.16
N ALA A 242 -2.08 -15.93 -20.35
CA ALA A 242 -3.15 -16.01 -21.35
C ALA A 242 -3.65 -17.44 -21.64
N PRO A 243 -2.78 -18.49 -21.76
CA PRO A 243 -3.25 -19.86 -22.01
C PRO A 243 -4.06 -20.47 -20.86
N SER A 244 -3.95 -19.92 -19.63
CA SER A 244 -4.60 -20.41 -18.41
C SER A 244 -5.70 -19.51 -17.90
N LEU A 245 -5.92 -18.34 -18.53
CA LEU A 245 -6.95 -17.41 -18.11
C LEU A 245 -8.35 -18.02 -18.27
N PRO A 246 -9.25 -17.85 -17.29
CA PRO A 246 -10.64 -18.24 -17.41
C PRO A 246 -11.30 -17.53 -18.60
N GLN A 247 -12.24 -18.21 -19.24
CA GLN A 247 -13.07 -17.58 -20.27
C GLN A 247 -14.13 -16.68 -19.63
N GLY A 248 -14.49 -15.59 -20.31
CA GLY A 248 -15.57 -14.70 -19.88
C GLY A 248 -15.20 -13.75 -18.75
N LEU A 249 -13.90 -13.43 -18.59
CA LEU A 249 -13.47 -12.34 -17.72
C LEU A 249 -14.13 -11.03 -18.15
N ARG A 250 -14.59 -10.25 -17.17
CA ARG A 250 -15.33 -9.00 -17.43
C ARG A 250 -14.35 -7.84 -17.60
N SER A 251 -14.39 -7.19 -18.75
CA SER A 251 -13.67 -5.91 -18.94
C SER A 251 -14.54 -4.72 -18.59
N ASP A 252 -15.85 -4.81 -18.89
CA ASP A 252 -16.82 -3.76 -18.56
C ASP A 252 -18.20 -4.37 -18.29
N ASP A 253 -19.08 -3.61 -17.63
CA ASP A 253 -20.47 -3.99 -17.48
C ASP A 253 -21.41 -2.78 -17.35
N PRO A 254 -22.74 -2.99 -17.57
CA PRO A 254 -23.72 -1.91 -17.45
C PRO A 254 -23.78 -1.27 -16.05
N SER A 255 -23.47 -2.03 -15.00
CA SER A 255 -23.51 -1.50 -13.62
C SER A 255 -22.37 -0.52 -13.37
N TYR A 256 -21.20 -0.75 -13.96
CA TYR A 256 -20.09 0.19 -13.91
C TYR A 256 -20.43 1.51 -14.62
N ARG A 257 -21.00 1.44 -15.83
CA ARG A 257 -21.41 2.64 -16.55
C ARG A 257 -22.50 3.43 -15.82
N ALA A 258 -23.47 2.73 -15.23
CA ALA A 258 -24.49 3.35 -14.38
C ALA A 258 -23.89 4.02 -13.14
N PHE A 259 -22.96 3.36 -12.46
CA PHE A 259 -22.19 3.92 -11.34
C PHE A 259 -21.46 5.20 -11.74
N LYS A 260 -20.71 5.19 -12.85
CA LYS A 260 -20.00 6.37 -13.34
C LYS A 260 -20.92 7.53 -13.66
N ALA A 261 -22.02 7.27 -14.36
CA ALA A 261 -23.01 8.29 -14.69
C ALA A 261 -23.63 8.89 -13.41
N HIS A 262 -23.96 8.04 -12.43
CA HIS A 262 -24.48 8.48 -11.15
C HIS A 262 -23.45 9.34 -10.39
N LEU A 263 -22.19 8.86 -10.24
CA LEU A 263 -21.13 9.62 -9.58
C LEU A 263 -20.89 10.98 -10.24
N ALA A 264 -20.94 11.04 -11.57
CA ALA A 264 -20.78 12.29 -12.32
C ALA A 264 -21.91 13.29 -12.07
N SER A 265 -23.12 12.82 -11.75
CA SER A 265 -24.28 13.68 -11.43
C SER A 265 -24.25 14.27 -10.02
N LEU A 266 -23.44 13.73 -9.11
CA LEU A 266 -23.35 14.21 -7.73
C LEU A 266 -22.61 15.56 -7.67
N PRO A 267 -23.04 16.48 -6.78
CA PRO A 267 -22.28 17.68 -6.47
C PRO A 267 -20.84 17.32 -6.08
N ARG A 268 -19.90 18.18 -6.37
CA ARG A 268 -18.52 18.04 -5.91
C ARG A 268 -18.32 18.80 -4.61
N ALA A 269 -17.45 18.28 -3.74
CA ALA A 269 -16.95 19.05 -2.63
C ALA A 269 -16.26 20.32 -3.14
N PRO A 270 -16.35 21.44 -2.42
CA PRO A 270 -15.53 22.63 -2.70
C PRO A 270 -14.06 22.23 -2.75
N GLU A 271 -13.32 22.79 -3.70
CA GLU A 271 -11.87 22.65 -3.65
C GLU A 271 -11.38 23.27 -2.33
N PRO A 272 -10.48 22.60 -1.60
CA PRO A 272 -9.86 23.24 -0.45
C PRO A 272 -9.25 24.54 -0.98
N GLU A 273 -9.69 25.65 -0.42
CA GLU A 273 -9.08 26.94 -0.68
C GLU A 273 -7.56 26.72 -0.50
N GLN A 274 -6.78 27.01 -1.53
CA GLN A 274 -5.34 26.87 -1.43
C GLN A 274 -4.95 27.68 -0.20
N LEU A 275 -4.59 27.00 0.88
CA LEU A 275 -4.02 27.67 2.04
C LEU A 275 -2.82 28.42 1.50
N ALA A 276 -3.01 29.72 1.36
CA ALA A 276 -1.96 30.64 0.94
C ALA A 276 -0.76 30.47 1.89
N PRO A 277 0.47 30.53 1.38
CA PRO A 277 1.68 30.29 2.15
C PRO A 277 1.83 31.22 3.34
#